data_e53c9c0c6d56fc47baaf0d9fbc5a4b74
#
_entry.id   e53c9c0c6d56fc47baaf0d9fbc5a4b74
#
_cell.length_a   1.000
_cell.length_b   1.000
_cell.length_c   1.000
_cell.angle_alpha   90.00
_cell.angle_beta   90.00
_cell.angle_gamma   90.00
#
_symmetry.space_group_name_H-M   'P 1'
#
loop_
_entity.id
_entity.type
_entity.pdbx_description
1 polymer ?
#
loop_
_entity_poly.entity_id
_entity_poly.type
_entity_poly.pdbx_seq_one_letter_code
_entity_poly.pdbx_strand_id
1 'polypeptide(L)'
;MNKSCIAAALISAFAFTASAAPLKILIVNDVGCESTGSISLQEKLTQKGFEVWMVAPATNQSGIGSAITFKTGKIFDVKKAADKRYCFPGTPADAVDFGLRGLRINNPPDVVISRVNDGPNTGMAQVNSGTVSAAARAVRYGFPAIAASIGYIFTEDEMKNKWPSTHKYWPDAVDYVVDVVETLNHKQVSGTPLLPKGSGLSINYPPLPKSKIKGVRYVENEMFPTPQIGYDILPDGRAKQTINPESLKTVENDTDSGWLNKGYITYSLFDGAMNAPQFQAQYEELLSK
;
A
#
# COMPACT_ATOMS: atom_id res chain seq x y z
N MET A 1 14.69 -60.00 53.96
CA MET A 1 14.89 -59.70 52.49
C MET A 1 13.74 -58.81 52.07
N ASN A 2 13.97 -57.45 52.05
CA ASN A 2 12.97 -56.48 51.67
C ASN A 2 13.26 -56.05 50.22
N LYS A 3 12.33 -56.30 49.31
CA LYS A 3 12.40 -55.82 47.91
C LYS A 3 11.62 -54.51 47.83
N SER A 4 12.31 -53.39 47.75
CA SER A 4 11.71 -52.07 47.43
C SER A 4 11.51 -52.00 45.94
N CYS A 5 10.25 -51.92 45.50
CA CYS A 5 9.89 -51.53 44.11
C CYS A 5 9.87 -50.03 44.01
N ILE A 6 10.81 -49.48 43.21
CA ILE A 6 10.80 -48.06 42.83
C ILE A 6 9.92 -47.94 41.58
N ALA A 7 8.74 -47.30 41.73
CA ALA A 7 7.90 -46.95 40.60
C ALA A 7 8.42 -45.64 40.00
N ALA A 8 8.97 -45.70 38.79
CA ALA A 8 9.35 -44.50 38.00
C ALA A 8 8.09 -43.91 37.36
N ALA A 9 7.64 -42.75 37.84
CA ALA A 9 6.58 -41.98 37.21
C ALA A 9 7.15 -41.22 35.99
N LEU A 10 6.77 -41.66 34.80
CA LEU A 10 7.02 -40.93 33.57
C LEU A 10 6.11 -39.69 33.51
N ILE A 11 6.67 -38.50 33.79
CA ILE A 11 5.98 -37.22 33.57
C ILE A 11 6.16 -36.89 32.09
N SER A 12 5.11 -37.13 31.30
CA SER A 12 5.03 -36.66 29.92
C SER A 12 4.83 -35.14 29.93
N ALA A 13 5.86 -34.37 29.69
CA ALA A 13 5.77 -32.94 29.49
C ALA A 13 5.09 -32.69 28.12
N PHE A 14 3.81 -32.36 28.15
CA PHE A 14 3.13 -31.78 27.00
C PHE A 14 3.69 -30.38 26.80
N ALA A 15 4.58 -30.21 25.81
CA ALA A 15 4.99 -28.90 25.31
C ALA A 15 3.76 -28.29 24.62
N PHE A 16 3.03 -27.40 25.32
CA PHE A 16 2.09 -26.49 24.67
C PHE A 16 2.91 -25.58 23.78
N THR A 17 2.92 -25.84 22.49
CA THR A 17 3.37 -24.85 21.52
C THR A 17 2.36 -23.70 21.57
N ALA A 18 2.71 -22.61 22.23
CA ALA A 18 1.93 -21.39 22.18
C ALA A 18 1.91 -20.97 20.70
N SER A 19 0.78 -21.14 20.04
CA SER A 19 0.57 -20.57 18.71
C SER A 19 0.74 -19.06 18.84
N ALA A 20 1.68 -18.49 18.10
CA ALA A 20 1.80 -17.05 18.03
C ALA A 20 0.44 -16.45 17.60
N ALA A 21 0.05 -15.32 18.21
CA ALA A 21 -1.17 -14.64 17.80
C ALA A 21 -1.10 -14.30 16.31
N PRO A 22 -2.22 -14.40 15.57
CA PRO A 22 -2.22 -14.11 14.16
C PRO A 22 -1.81 -12.66 13.90
N LEU A 23 -1.02 -12.43 12.83
CA LEU A 23 -0.65 -11.10 12.38
C LEU A 23 -1.92 -10.27 12.14
N LYS A 24 -1.95 -9.04 12.68
CA LYS A 24 -3.05 -8.09 12.50
C LYS A 24 -2.75 -7.13 11.38
N ILE A 25 -3.67 -7.03 10.44
CA ILE A 25 -3.54 -6.22 9.25
C ILE A 25 -4.68 -5.21 9.20
N LEU A 26 -4.34 -3.94 8.97
CA LEU A 26 -5.31 -2.92 8.60
C LEU A 26 -5.21 -2.64 7.10
N ILE A 27 -6.25 -2.99 6.36
CA ILE A 27 -6.37 -2.58 4.95
C ILE A 27 -7.02 -1.20 4.88
N VAL A 28 -6.43 -0.33 4.07
CA VAL A 28 -6.96 0.97 3.67
C VAL A 28 -7.00 1.07 2.15
N ASN A 29 -7.74 2.03 1.60
CA ASN A 29 -7.76 2.31 0.17
C ASN A 29 -8.24 3.73 -0.12
N ASP A 30 -8.29 4.11 -1.40
CA ASP A 30 -8.76 5.40 -1.88
C ASP A 30 -9.98 5.32 -2.83
N VAL A 31 -10.48 4.12 -3.14
CA VAL A 31 -11.59 3.93 -4.08
C VAL A 31 -12.92 3.56 -3.43
N GLY A 32 -12.89 3.24 -2.15
CA GLY A 32 -14.11 2.94 -1.39
C GLY A 32 -14.10 1.58 -0.70
N CYS A 33 -14.91 1.50 0.35
CA CYS A 33 -15.02 0.32 1.22
C CYS A 33 -15.69 -0.90 0.56
N GLU A 34 -16.37 -0.71 -0.56
CA GLU A 34 -17.02 -1.76 -1.34
C GLU A 34 -16.24 -2.14 -2.60
N SER A 35 -14.99 -1.66 -2.71
CA SER A 35 -14.08 -2.02 -3.81
C SER A 35 -13.80 -3.52 -3.83
N THR A 36 -14.15 -4.18 -4.93
CA THR A 36 -14.00 -5.64 -5.09
C THR A 36 -12.59 -6.12 -4.81
N GLY A 37 -11.59 -5.33 -5.14
CA GLY A 37 -10.23 -5.71 -4.90
C GLY A 37 -9.74 -5.57 -3.48
N SER A 38 -10.18 -4.56 -2.79
CA SER A 38 -9.87 -4.47 -1.36
C SER A 38 -10.57 -5.58 -0.59
N ILE A 39 -11.78 -5.95 -1.03
CA ILE A 39 -12.52 -7.10 -0.49
C ILE A 39 -11.77 -8.40 -0.76
N SER A 40 -11.34 -8.63 -2.01
CA SER A 40 -10.57 -9.82 -2.38
C SER A 40 -9.27 -9.92 -1.58
N LEU A 41 -8.55 -8.81 -1.38
CA LEU A 41 -7.34 -8.80 -0.55
C LEU A 41 -7.65 -9.15 0.91
N GLN A 42 -8.73 -8.57 1.49
CA GLN A 42 -9.17 -8.88 2.85
C GLN A 42 -9.49 -10.37 3.01
N GLU A 43 -10.25 -10.93 2.07
CA GLU A 43 -10.67 -12.32 2.11
C GLU A 43 -9.47 -13.28 1.98
N LYS A 44 -8.56 -13.04 1.03
CA LYS A 44 -7.37 -13.88 0.83
C LYS A 44 -6.44 -13.86 2.03
N LEU A 45 -6.17 -12.69 2.61
CA LEU A 45 -5.37 -12.59 3.83
C LEU A 45 -6.05 -13.26 5.03
N THR A 46 -7.37 -13.14 5.15
CA THR A 46 -8.13 -13.84 6.20
C THR A 46 -8.07 -15.35 6.03
N GLN A 47 -8.17 -15.86 4.80
CA GLN A 47 -8.01 -17.30 4.48
C GLN A 47 -6.61 -17.82 4.85
N LYS A 48 -5.59 -16.97 4.84
CA LYS A 48 -4.23 -17.30 5.31
C LYS A 48 -4.08 -17.28 6.84
N GLY A 49 -5.16 -17.03 7.56
CA GLY A 49 -5.17 -17.05 9.03
C GLY A 49 -4.81 -15.71 9.68
N PHE A 50 -4.69 -14.63 8.93
CA PHE A 50 -4.43 -13.30 9.48
C PHE A 50 -5.70 -12.65 10.04
N GLU A 51 -5.55 -11.78 11.04
CA GLU A 51 -6.64 -10.95 11.53
C GLU A 51 -6.72 -9.65 10.72
N VAL A 52 -7.70 -9.54 9.82
CA VAL A 52 -7.75 -8.47 8.82
C VAL A 52 -8.91 -7.52 9.05
N TRP A 53 -8.59 -6.27 9.32
CA TRP A 53 -9.54 -5.16 9.38
C TRP A 53 -9.44 -4.33 8.10
N MET A 54 -10.55 -3.74 7.67
CA MET A 54 -10.56 -2.80 6.56
C MET A 54 -11.32 -1.53 6.94
N VAL A 55 -10.67 -0.38 6.71
CA VAL A 55 -11.29 0.93 6.77
C VAL A 55 -10.96 1.67 5.49
N ALA A 56 -11.99 2.12 4.80
CA ALA A 56 -11.82 2.81 3.53
C ALA A 56 -12.84 3.94 3.40
N PRO A 57 -12.59 4.92 2.53
CA PRO A 57 -13.56 5.96 2.21
C PRO A 57 -14.92 5.38 1.81
N ALA A 58 -16.01 6.09 2.13
CA ALA A 58 -17.35 5.69 1.71
C ALA A 58 -17.56 5.84 0.19
N THR A 59 -16.78 6.71 -0.45
CA THR A 59 -16.82 6.99 -1.89
C THR A 59 -15.40 7.04 -2.45
N ASN A 60 -15.28 7.00 -3.78
CA ASN A 60 -13.99 7.12 -4.46
C ASN A 60 -13.33 8.47 -4.16
N GLN A 61 -12.08 8.43 -3.72
CA GLN A 61 -11.21 9.54 -3.35
C GLN A 61 -9.86 9.46 -4.08
N SER A 62 -9.79 8.81 -5.25
CA SER A 62 -8.57 8.73 -6.05
C SER A 62 -8.03 10.11 -6.39
N GLY A 63 -6.72 10.30 -6.32
CA GLY A 63 -6.05 11.56 -6.63
C GLY A 63 -6.09 12.61 -5.53
N ILE A 64 -6.68 12.32 -4.37
CA ILE A 64 -6.77 13.28 -3.24
C ILE A 64 -5.43 13.43 -2.49
N GLY A 65 -4.52 12.47 -2.62
CA GLY A 65 -3.25 12.51 -1.90
C GLY A 65 -3.41 12.45 -0.39
N SER A 66 -2.68 13.31 0.32
CA SER A 66 -2.61 13.34 1.79
C SER A 66 -3.70 14.20 2.45
N ALA A 67 -4.70 14.64 1.72
CA ALA A 67 -5.75 15.51 2.27
C ALA A 67 -6.45 14.86 3.47
N ILE A 68 -6.74 15.68 4.50
CA ILE A 68 -7.48 15.27 5.70
C ILE A 68 -8.67 16.21 5.94
N THR A 69 -9.67 15.71 6.65
CA THR A 69 -10.73 16.54 7.20
C THR A 69 -10.26 17.14 8.53
N PHE A 70 -9.87 18.42 8.51
CA PHE A 70 -9.42 19.12 9.72
C PHE A 70 -10.54 20.03 10.24
N LYS A 71 -11.50 19.44 11.00
CA LYS A 71 -12.62 20.17 11.61
C LYS A 71 -12.96 19.52 12.96
N THR A 72 -12.49 20.14 14.04
CA THR A 72 -12.81 19.71 15.41
C THR A 72 -14.33 19.68 15.64
N GLY A 73 -14.81 18.60 16.27
CA GLY A 73 -16.25 18.43 16.58
C GLY A 73 -17.09 17.94 15.40
N LYS A 74 -16.50 17.72 14.21
CA LYS A 74 -17.25 17.10 13.10
C LYS A 74 -17.65 15.67 13.46
N ILE A 75 -18.93 15.36 13.22
CA ILE A 75 -19.49 14.01 13.37
C ILE A 75 -19.44 13.32 12.01
N PHE A 76 -19.03 12.05 12.01
CA PHE A 76 -18.97 11.20 10.83
C PHE A 76 -19.90 9.99 10.99
N ASP A 77 -20.76 9.77 10.01
CA ASP A 77 -21.64 8.60 9.95
C ASP A 77 -20.89 7.40 9.38
N VAL A 78 -20.20 6.69 10.25
CA VAL A 78 -19.39 5.51 9.86
C VAL A 78 -20.29 4.30 9.70
N LYS A 79 -20.27 3.68 8.52
CA LYS A 79 -21.04 2.44 8.24
C LYS A 79 -20.17 1.21 8.44
N LYS A 80 -20.62 0.26 9.25
CA LYS A 80 -20.06 -1.10 9.26
C LYS A 80 -20.66 -1.88 8.09
N ALA A 81 -19.88 -2.09 7.03
CA ALA A 81 -20.34 -2.76 5.80
C ALA A 81 -20.33 -4.30 5.92
N ALA A 82 -19.39 -4.86 6.71
CA ALA A 82 -19.28 -6.27 6.99
C ALA A 82 -18.51 -6.50 8.31
N ASP A 83 -18.22 -7.74 8.66
CA ASP A 83 -17.34 -7.98 9.81
C ASP A 83 -15.95 -7.40 9.53
N LYS A 84 -15.43 -6.64 10.50
CA LYS A 84 -14.12 -5.94 10.40
C LYS A 84 -13.96 -5.04 9.16
N ARG A 85 -15.09 -4.59 8.52
CA ARG A 85 -15.09 -3.71 7.34
C ARG A 85 -15.92 -2.46 7.59
N TYR A 86 -15.31 -1.29 7.41
CA TYR A 86 -15.93 0.00 7.70
C TYR A 86 -15.78 0.97 6.53
N CYS A 87 -16.88 1.67 6.22
CA CYS A 87 -16.92 2.79 5.29
C CYS A 87 -16.86 4.09 6.08
N PHE A 88 -15.79 4.85 5.90
CA PHE A 88 -15.58 6.12 6.55
C PHE A 88 -15.89 7.27 5.58
N PRO A 89 -16.77 8.25 5.91
CA PRO A 89 -17.12 9.33 5.00
C PRO A 89 -16.07 10.45 5.04
N GLY A 90 -14.87 10.14 4.60
CA GLY A 90 -13.71 11.03 4.58
C GLY A 90 -12.68 10.60 3.54
N THR A 91 -11.49 11.15 3.65
CA THR A 91 -10.36 10.86 2.75
C THR A 91 -9.68 9.54 3.11
N PRO A 92 -8.75 9.02 2.26
CA PRO A 92 -7.92 7.88 2.62
C PRO A 92 -7.11 8.09 3.90
N ALA A 93 -6.59 9.29 4.11
CA ALA A 93 -5.87 9.66 5.33
C ALA A 93 -6.78 9.66 6.57
N ASP A 94 -8.01 10.16 6.45
CA ASP A 94 -9.01 10.07 7.53
C ASP A 94 -9.36 8.61 7.86
N ALA A 95 -9.43 7.74 6.86
CA ALA A 95 -9.67 6.31 7.04
C ALA A 95 -8.53 5.63 7.83
N VAL A 96 -7.28 6.01 7.57
CA VAL A 96 -6.11 5.56 8.37
C VAL A 96 -6.25 6.02 9.82
N ASP A 97 -6.56 7.30 10.04
CA ASP A 97 -6.71 7.85 11.39
C ASP A 97 -7.82 7.14 12.18
N PHE A 98 -8.96 6.91 11.54
CA PHE A 98 -10.05 6.18 12.15
C PHE A 98 -9.70 4.72 12.41
N GLY A 99 -9.05 4.04 11.45
CA GLY A 99 -8.63 2.65 11.59
C GLY A 99 -7.62 2.44 12.73
N LEU A 100 -6.63 3.32 12.83
CA LEU A 100 -5.57 3.20 13.85
C LEU A 100 -5.96 3.72 15.23
N ARG A 101 -6.87 4.71 15.31
CA ARG A 101 -7.15 5.44 16.54
C ARG A 101 -8.62 5.45 16.95
N GLY A 102 -9.54 5.29 16.00
CA GLY A 102 -11.00 5.34 16.22
C GLY A 102 -11.61 3.99 16.56
N LEU A 103 -11.23 2.92 15.86
CA LEU A 103 -11.82 1.60 16.01
C LEU A 103 -11.52 0.90 17.35
N ARG A 104 -10.61 1.43 18.16
CA ARG A 104 -10.20 0.81 19.45
C ARG A 104 -9.93 -0.69 19.31
N ILE A 105 -9.27 -1.08 18.24
CA ILE A 105 -8.83 -2.46 18.02
C ILE A 105 -7.94 -2.85 19.21
N ASN A 106 -8.29 -3.94 19.92
CA ASN A 106 -7.45 -4.46 20.98
C ASN A 106 -6.11 -4.89 20.38
N ASN A 107 -5.04 -4.23 20.74
CA ASN A 107 -3.73 -4.21 20.10
C ASN A 107 -3.75 -3.59 18.69
N PRO A 108 -2.81 -2.69 18.40
CA PRO A 108 -2.72 -2.06 17.08
C PRO A 108 -2.39 -3.10 16.00
N PRO A 109 -2.64 -2.79 14.70
CA PRO A 109 -2.21 -3.63 13.61
C PRO A 109 -0.68 -3.72 13.54
N ASP A 110 -0.17 -4.85 13.11
CA ASP A 110 1.26 -5.07 12.87
C ASP A 110 1.73 -4.42 11.57
N VAL A 111 0.79 -4.26 10.61
CA VAL A 111 1.05 -3.63 9.31
C VAL A 111 -0.22 -2.99 8.75
N VAL A 112 -0.04 -1.88 8.04
CA VAL A 112 -1.09 -1.24 7.24
C VAL A 112 -0.83 -1.54 5.77
N ILE A 113 -1.84 -2.05 5.05
CA ILE A 113 -1.74 -2.32 3.62
C ILE A 113 -2.72 -1.40 2.89
N SER A 114 -2.19 -0.50 2.08
CA SER A 114 -3.00 0.28 1.19
C SER A 114 -3.15 -0.47 -0.12
N ARG A 115 -4.26 -1.07 -0.32
CA ARG A 115 -4.80 -1.96 -1.37
C ARG A 115 -3.82 -2.29 -2.53
N VAL A 116 -4.28 -3.07 -3.51
CA VAL A 116 -3.67 -3.09 -4.86
C VAL A 116 -4.46 -2.12 -5.73
N ASN A 117 -3.87 -0.97 -6.04
CA ASN A 117 -4.47 0.06 -6.90
C ASN A 117 -4.53 -0.39 -8.37
N ASP A 118 -5.61 -0.09 -9.08
CA ASP A 118 -5.70 -0.28 -10.53
C ASP A 118 -5.11 0.93 -11.26
N GLY A 119 -3.83 0.88 -11.45
CA GLY A 119 -2.98 1.92 -12.02
C GLY A 119 -1.69 2.09 -11.21
N PRO A 120 -0.58 2.38 -11.87
CA PRO A 120 0.72 2.50 -11.21
C PRO A 120 0.76 3.73 -10.32
N ASN A 121 1.45 3.57 -9.19
CA ASN A 121 1.84 4.68 -8.33
C ASN A 121 3.36 4.77 -8.34
N THR A 122 3.90 5.25 -9.46
CA THR A 122 5.32 5.44 -9.71
C THR A 122 5.65 6.92 -9.81
N GLY A 123 6.90 7.26 -9.56
CA GLY A 123 7.42 8.62 -9.70
C GLY A 123 6.58 9.64 -8.97
N MET A 124 6.35 10.77 -9.60
CA MET A 124 5.58 11.88 -9.04
C MET A 124 4.10 11.54 -8.78
N ALA A 125 3.55 10.50 -9.43
CA ALA A 125 2.17 10.07 -9.16
C ALA A 125 1.98 9.66 -7.69
N GLN A 126 3.02 9.26 -6.99
CA GLN A 126 2.97 8.93 -5.57
C GLN A 126 2.50 10.09 -4.69
N VAL A 127 2.86 11.33 -5.04
CA VAL A 127 2.47 12.53 -4.27
C VAL A 127 0.95 12.75 -4.27
N ASN A 128 0.30 12.45 -5.40
CA ASN A 128 -1.15 12.61 -5.58
C ASN A 128 -1.94 11.34 -5.22
N SER A 129 -1.25 10.23 -5.01
CA SER A 129 -1.87 8.93 -4.77
C SER A 129 -2.50 8.87 -3.38
N GLY A 130 -3.80 8.59 -3.31
CA GLY A 130 -4.47 8.25 -2.06
C GLY A 130 -3.95 6.93 -1.47
N THR A 131 -3.54 5.99 -2.33
CA THR A 131 -2.96 4.70 -1.94
C THR A 131 -1.61 4.88 -1.21
N VAL A 132 -0.65 5.60 -1.84
CA VAL A 132 0.68 5.83 -1.23
C VAL A 132 0.58 6.74 -0.03
N SER A 133 -0.22 7.81 -0.11
CA SER A 133 -0.39 8.77 0.99
C SER A 133 -1.01 8.15 2.24
N ALA A 134 -1.98 7.23 2.09
CA ALA A 134 -2.54 6.49 3.22
C ALA A 134 -1.47 5.61 3.90
N ALA A 135 -0.66 4.89 3.11
CA ALA A 135 0.44 4.11 3.65
C ALA A 135 1.50 5.00 4.32
N ALA A 136 1.89 6.12 3.70
CA ALA A 136 2.83 7.08 4.27
C ALA A 136 2.32 7.67 5.60
N ARG A 137 1.02 7.94 5.72
CA ARG A 137 0.42 8.39 6.97
C ARG A 137 0.56 7.35 8.09
N ALA A 138 0.35 6.08 7.77
CA ALA A 138 0.56 4.99 8.74
C ALA A 138 2.03 4.92 9.20
N VAL A 139 2.99 5.05 8.26
CA VAL A 139 4.43 5.11 8.58
C VAL A 139 4.74 6.26 9.52
N ARG A 140 4.16 7.45 9.29
CA ARG A 140 4.34 8.63 10.17
C ARG A 140 3.76 8.43 11.57
N TYR A 141 2.79 7.53 11.73
CA TYR A 141 2.29 7.09 13.04
C TYR A 141 3.11 5.96 13.67
N GLY A 142 4.17 5.51 13.01
CA GLY A 142 5.07 4.46 13.51
C GLY A 142 4.66 3.04 13.13
N PHE A 143 3.68 2.87 12.25
CA PHE A 143 3.25 1.57 11.76
C PHE A 143 3.95 1.22 10.44
N PRO A 144 4.48 0.01 10.29
CA PRO A 144 4.94 -0.48 9.00
C PRO A 144 3.79 -0.41 7.98
N ALA A 145 4.09 -0.04 6.73
CA ALA A 145 3.06 0.04 5.72
C ALA A 145 3.51 -0.45 4.34
N ILE A 146 2.56 -1.01 3.59
CA ILE A 146 2.73 -1.43 2.21
C ILE A 146 1.70 -0.69 1.36
N ALA A 147 2.15 0.02 0.32
CA ALA A 147 1.32 0.55 -0.75
C ALA A 147 1.50 -0.34 -1.98
N ALA A 148 0.42 -0.89 -2.52
CA ALA A 148 0.53 -1.77 -3.68
C ALA A 148 -0.30 -1.26 -4.86
N SER A 149 0.17 -1.53 -6.07
CA SER A 149 -0.40 -1.06 -7.33
C SER A 149 -0.11 -2.05 -8.44
N ILE A 150 -0.98 -2.09 -9.45
CA ILE A 150 -0.69 -2.74 -10.73
C ILE A 150 -0.48 -1.67 -11.81
N GLY A 151 0.45 -1.89 -12.73
CA GLY A 151 0.79 -0.96 -13.80
C GLY A 151 -0.24 -0.85 -14.90
N TYR A 152 0.04 0.04 -15.85
CA TYR A 152 -0.63 0.14 -17.15
C TYR A 152 0.34 -0.27 -18.27
N ILE A 153 -0.19 -0.76 -19.39
CA ILE A 153 0.54 -0.86 -20.65
C ILE A 153 0.15 0.37 -21.48
N PHE A 154 1.09 1.27 -21.70
CA PHE A 154 0.81 2.53 -22.41
C PHE A 154 0.86 2.33 -23.94
N THR A 155 -0.11 1.57 -24.46
CA THR A 155 -0.37 1.47 -25.89
C THR A 155 -1.72 2.10 -26.24
N GLU A 156 -1.90 2.53 -27.48
CA GLU A 156 -3.16 3.13 -27.91
C GLU A 156 -4.36 2.21 -27.70
N ASP A 157 -4.20 0.91 -27.98
CA ASP A 157 -5.25 -0.10 -27.79
C ASP A 157 -5.64 -0.27 -26.31
N GLU A 158 -4.67 -0.39 -25.41
CA GLU A 158 -4.91 -0.49 -23.96
C GLU A 158 -5.61 0.77 -23.42
N MET A 159 -5.16 1.96 -23.82
CA MET A 159 -5.75 3.24 -23.42
C MET A 159 -7.20 3.36 -23.90
N LYS A 160 -7.47 3.05 -25.18
CA LYS A 160 -8.80 3.09 -25.78
C LYS A 160 -9.77 2.12 -25.12
N ASN A 161 -9.31 0.93 -24.72
CA ASN A 161 -10.09 -0.12 -24.11
C ASN A 161 -10.05 -0.08 -22.56
N LYS A 162 -9.59 1.02 -21.95
CA LYS A 162 -9.58 1.22 -20.49
C LYS A 162 -8.76 0.17 -19.74
N TRP A 163 -7.54 -0.09 -20.23
CA TRP A 163 -6.53 -0.91 -19.56
C TRP A 163 -6.94 -2.37 -19.29
N PRO A 164 -7.37 -3.16 -20.31
CA PRO A 164 -7.84 -4.51 -20.13
C PRO A 164 -6.79 -5.44 -19.51
N SER A 165 -5.50 -5.25 -19.81
CA SER A 165 -4.42 -6.03 -19.21
C SER A 165 -4.29 -5.79 -17.70
N THR A 166 -4.47 -4.56 -17.24
CA THR A 166 -4.48 -4.22 -15.82
C THR A 166 -5.59 -4.97 -15.09
N HIS A 167 -6.81 -4.92 -15.61
CA HIS A 167 -7.93 -5.64 -15.01
C HIS A 167 -7.77 -7.16 -15.06
N LYS A 168 -7.23 -7.68 -16.16
CA LYS A 168 -7.00 -9.12 -16.34
C LYS A 168 -6.00 -9.69 -15.34
N TYR A 169 -4.88 -9.00 -15.10
CA TYR A 169 -3.79 -9.48 -14.23
C TYR A 169 -3.82 -8.90 -12.82
N TRP A 170 -4.86 -8.14 -12.50
CA TRP A 170 -5.02 -7.60 -11.16
C TRP A 170 -5.16 -8.66 -10.05
N PRO A 171 -5.88 -9.78 -10.25
CA PRO A 171 -5.87 -10.88 -9.28
C PRO A 171 -4.48 -11.44 -9.00
N ASP A 172 -3.60 -11.51 -10.01
CA ASP A 172 -2.21 -11.95 -9.84
C ASP A 172 -1.41 -10.97 -8.97
N ALA A 173 -1.65 -9.67 -9.12
CA ALA A 173 -1.03 -8.65 -8.27
C ALA A 173 -1.53 -8.74 -6.82
N VAL A 174 -2.80 -9.03 -6.59
CA VAL A 174 -3.35 -9.28 -5.24
C VAL A 174 -2.69 -10.51 -4.62
N ASP A 175 -2.59 -11.62 -5.34
CA ASP A 175 -1.93 -12.83 -4.88
C ASP A 175 -0.47 -12.57 -4.52
N TYR A 176 0.22 -11.79 -5.34
CA TYR A 176 1.61 -11.40 -5.07
C TYR A 176 1.74 -10.61 -3.76
N VAL A 177 0.84 -9.69 -3.46
CA VAL A 177 0.86 -8.95 -2.19
C VAL A 177 0.61 -9.89 -1.00
N VAL A 178 -0.30 -10.86 -1.14
CA VAL A 178 -0.52 -11.89 -0.12
C VAL A 178 0.75 -12.69 0.13
N ASP A 179 1.43 -13.15 -0.93
CA ASP A 179 2.70 -13.89 -0.84
C ASP A 179 3.81 -13.06 -0.17
N VAL A 180 3.86 -11.74 -0.44
CA VAL A 180 4.79 -10.83 0.24
C VAL A 180 4.51 -10.77 1.74
N VAL A 181 3.24 -10.62 2.15
CA VAL A 181 2.86 -10.59 3.56
C VAL A 181 3.19 -11.91 4.26
N GLU A 182 2.90 -13.05 3.64
CA GLU A 182 3.28 -14.37 4.19
C GLU A 182 4.79 -14.48 4.35
N THR A 183 5.56 -14.06 3.33
CA THR A 183 7.03 -14.09 3.38
C THR A 183 7.57 -13.23 4.52
N LEU A 184 7.04 -12.03 4.69
CA LEU A 184 7.43 -11.13 5.79
C LEU A 184 7.07 -11.74 7.15
N ASN A 185 5.86 -12.29 7.29
CA ASN A 185 5.43 -12.95 8.52
C ASN A 185 6.32 -14.16 8.89
N HIS A 186 6.68 -14.99 7.91
CA HIS A 186 7.59 -16.12 8.14
C HIS A 186 9.01 -15.70 8.52
N LYS A 187 9.48 -14.55 8.03
CA LYS A 187 10.82 -14.02 8.35
C LYS A 187 10.86 -13.15 9.58
N GLN A 188 9.70 -12.79 10.13
CA GLN A 188 9.61 -11.92 11.30
C GLN A 188 10.24 -12.61 12.52
N VAL A 189 11.14 -11.88 13.18
CA VAL A 189 11.66 -12.28 14.48
C VAL A 189 10.68 -11.80 15.56
N SER A 190 10.33 -12.67 16.49
CA SER A 190 9.39 -12.33 17.58
C SER A 190 9.83 -11.05 18.30
N GLY A 191 8.88 -10.12 18.46
CA GLY A 191 9.11 -8.82 19.10
C GLY A 191 9.73 -7.75 18.20
N THR A 192 9.96 -8.04 16.89
CA THR A 192 10.41 -7.03 15.92
C THR A 192 9.25 -6.59 15.00
N PRO A 193 9.27 -5.36 14.46
CA PRO A 193 8.31 -4.94 13.45
C PRO A 193 8.42 -5.77 12.17
N LEU A 194 7.31 -5.91 11.42
CA LEU A 194 7.26 -6.64 10.16
C LEU A 194 8.16 -6.02 9.07
N LEU A 195 8.29 -4.69 9.07
CA LEU A 195 9.20 -3.91 8.23
C LEU A 195 10.05 -3.01 9.12
N PRO A 196 11.19 -2.48 8.64
CA PRO A 196 11.99 -1.53 9.38
C PRO A 196 11.15 -0.35 9.87
N LYS A 197 11.33 0.02 11.15
CA LYS A 197 10.56 1.10 11.78
C LYS A 197 10.74 2.42 11.02
N GLY A 198 9.63 3.12 10.78
CA GLY A 198 9.63 4.39 10.08
C GLY A 198 9.77 4.26 8.57
N SER A 199 9.60 3.06 8.02
CA SER A 199 9.64 2.83 6.58
C SER A 199 8.35 2.18 6.06
N GLY A 200 8.08 2.41 4.78
CA GLY A 200 7.04 1.76 4.00
C GLY A 200 7.59 1.22 2.69
N LEU A 201 6.88 0.25 2.14
CA LEU A 201 7.20 -0.41 0.87
C LEU A 201 6.13 -0.07 -0.16
N SER A 202 6.52 0.54 -1.27
CA SER A 202 5.68 0.71 -2.46
C SER A 202 5.97 -0.41 -3.45
N ILE A 203 4.93 -1.13 -3.85
CA ILE A 203 4.99 -2.25 -4.79
C ILE A 203 4.22 -1.85 -6.04
N ASN A 204 4.86 -1.87 -7.21
CA ASN A 204 4.18 -1.78 -8.48
C ASN A 204 4.37 -3.09 -9.26
N TYR A 205 3.27 -3.77 -9.56
CA TYR A 205 3.23 -5.04 -10.29
C TYR A 205 2.94 -4.76 -11.78
N PRO A 206 3.74 -5.28 -12.73
CA PRO A 206 3.46 -5.07 -14.16
C PRO A 206 2.21 -5.86 -14.59
N PRO A 207 1.34 -5.32 -15.47
CA PRO A 207 0.11 -5.98 -15.89
C PRO A 207 0.38 -7.09 -16.92
N LEU A 208 1.11 -8.09 -16.48
CA LEU A 208 1.57 -9.23 -17.27
C LEU A 208 1.25 -10.56 -16.57
N PRO A 209 1.11 -11.65 -17.33
CA PRO A 209 0.99 -12.98 -16.72
C PRO A 209 2.25 -13.32 -15.91
N LYS A 210 2.09 -14.06 -14.81
CA LYS A 210 3.20 -14.45 -13.90
C LYS A 210 4.42 -14.99 -14.66
N SER A 211 4.21 -15.76 -15.71
CA SER A 211 5.29 -16.33 -16.54
C SER A 211 6.12 -15.31 -17.33
N LYS A 212 5.64 -14.07 -17.45
CA LYS A 212 6.33 -12.96 -18.13
C LYS A 212 6.97 -11.96 -17.18
N ILE A 213 6.76 -12.13 -15.88
CA ILE A 213 7.41 -11.32 -14.85
C ILE A 213 8.91 -11.65 -14.81
N LYS A 214 9.75 -10.65 -15.01
CA LYS A 214 11.21 -10.84 -15.11
C LYS A 214 11.93 -10.84 -13.75
N GLY A 215 11.21 -10.64 -12.66
CA GLY A 215 11.73 -10.59 -11.30
C GLY A 215 11.38 -9.29 -10.57
N VAL A 216 12.09 -9.03 -9.47
CA VAL A 216 11.88 -7.85 -8.63
C VAL A 216 13.08 -6.91 -8.74
N ARG A 217 12.84 -5.59 -8.69
CA ARG A 217 13.87 -4.55 -8.60
C ARG A 217 13.58 -3.61 -7.44
N TYR A 218 14.59 -3.35 -6.62
CA TYR A 218 14.61 -2.24 -5.68
C TYR A 218 15.11 -1.02 -6.42
N VAL A 219 14.33 0.05 -6.45
CA VAL A 219 14.56 1.20 -7.32
C VAL A 219 14.19 2.51 -6.62
N GLU A 220 14.74 3.60 -7.12
CA GLU A 220 14.30 4.95 -6.78
C GLU A 220 13.07 5.33 -7.59
N ASN A 221 12.33 6.32 -7.09
CA ASN A 221 11.19 6.86 -7.80
C ASN A 221 11.65 7.77 -8.93
N GLU A 222 10.93 7.74 -10.03
CA GLU A 222 11.13 8.69 -11.13
C GLU A 222 10.87 10.12 -10.63
N MET A 223 11.76 11.06 -11.02
CA MET A 223 11.65 12.45 -10.56
C MET A 223 10.58 13.24 -11.32
N PHE A 224 10.32 12.89 -12.57
CA PHE A 224 9.42 13.62 -13.44
C PHE A 224 8.08 12.89 -13.61
N PRO A 225 6.97 13.64 -13.77
CA PRO A 225 5.66 13.03 -13.92
C PRO A 225 5.52 12.31 -15.25
N THR A 226 5.06 11.08 -15.18
CA THR A 226 4.57 10.32 -16.33
C THR A 226 3.19 9.77 -15.96
N PRO A 227 2.10 10.16 -16.61
CA PRO A 227 1.95 11.11 -17.71
C PRO A 227 1.98 12.60 -17.28
N GLN A 228 2.46 13.47 -18.17
CA GLN A 228 2.40 14.93 -17.96
C GLN A 228 1.01 15.46 -18.32
N ILE A 229 0.39 16.13 -17.35
CA ILE A 229 -0.90 16.78 -17.53
C ILE A 229 -0.68 18.18 -18.14
N GLY A 230 -1.42 18.48 -19.19
CA GLY A 230 -1.47 19.78 -19.83
C GLY A 230 -2.89 20.36 -19.84
N TYR A 231 -3.03 21.57 -20.31
CA TYR A 231 -4.32 22.25 -20.47
C TYR A 231 -4.37 23.05 -21.77
N ASP A 232 -5.43 22.83 -22.55
CA ASP A 232 -5.75 23.65 -23.70
C ASP A 232 -6.77 24.73 -23.28
N ILE A 233 -6.48 25.99 -23.54
CA ILE A 233 -7.43 27.07 -23.30
C ILE A 233 -8.41 27.11 -24.47
N LEU A 234 -9.70 26.97 -24.17
CA LEU A 234 -10.80 27.02 -25.13
C LEU A 234 -11.15 28.49 -25.47
N PRO A 235 -11.80 28.74 -26.63
CA PRO A 235 -12.16 30.10 -27.07
C PRO A 235 -13.08 30.85 -26.07
N ASP A 236 -13.82 30.12 -25.23
CA ASP A 236 -14.69 30.67 -24.19
C ASP A 236 -13.99 30.89 -22.83
N GLY A 237 -12.65 30.72 -22.79
CA GLY A 237 -11.85 30.91 -21.58
C GLY A 237 -11.80 29.71 -20.64
N ARG A 238 -12.51 28.61 -20.91
CA ARG A 238 -12.41 27.36 -20.13
C ARG A 238 -11.11 26.64 -20.47
N ALA A 239 -10.61 25.85 -19.52
CA ALA A 239 -9.45 24.99 -19.72
C ALA A 239 -9.90 23.53 -19.88
N LYS A 240 -9.45 22.88 -20.95
CA LYS A 240 -9.61 21.43 -21.17
C LYS A 240 -8.34 20.73 -20.75
N GLN A 241 -8.45 19.81 -19.80
CA GLN A 241 -7.30 18.98 -19.40
C GLN A 241 -6.90 18.05 -20.53
N THR A 242 -5.61 17.92 -20.75
CA THR A 242 -4.98 17.05 -21.76
C THR A 242 -3.86 16.25 -21.13
N ILE A 243 -3.43 15.19 -21.82
CA ILE A 243 -2.23 14.43 -21.48
C ILE A 243 -1.25 14.60 -22.64
N ASN A 244 -0.01 14.94 -22.34
CA ASN A 244 1.05 14.96 -23.35
C ASN A 244 1.40 13.51 -23.74
N PRO A 245 1.07 13.04 -24.96
CA PRO A 245 1.34 11.65 -25.36
C PRO A 245 2.83 11.32 -25.40
N GLU A 246 3.71 12.28 -25.68
CA GLU A 246 5.14 12.06 -25.73
C GLU A 246 5.73 11.77 -24.35
N SER A 247 5.13 12.31 -23.29
CA SER A 247 5.57 12.02 -21.92
C SER A 247 5.40 10.54 -21.52
N LEU A 248 4.51 9.82 -22.20
CA LEU A 248 4.31 8.38 -21.98
C LEU A 248 5.44 7.53 -22.57
N LYS A 249 6.25 8.11 -23.44
CA LYS A 249 7.39 7.45 -24.11
C LYS A 249 8.72 7.72 -23.40
N THR A 250 8.80 8.80 -22.64
CA THR A 250 10.01 9.25 -21.94
C THR A 250 9.94 8.85 -20.49
N VAL A 251 10.47 7.67 -20.18
CA VAL A 251 10.54 7.13 -18.81
C VAL A 251 12.02 6.94 -18.47
N GLU A 252 12.45 7.41 -17.31
CA GLU A 252 13.81 7.20 -16.83
C GLU A 252 14.10 5.71 -16.65
N ASN A 253 15.19 5.25 -17.23
CA ASN A 253 15.46 3.82 -17.42
C ASN A 253 15.65 3.02 -16.12
N ASP A 254 16.22 3.62 -15.08
CA ASP A 254 16.61 2.94 -13.84
C ASP A 254 15.71 3.31 -12.65
N THR A 255 14.49 3.80 -12.94
CA THR A 255 13.49 4.18 -11.96
C THR A 255 12.38 3.13 -11.83
N ASP A 256 11.47 3.38 -10.88
CA ASP A 256 10.28 2.55 -10.67
C ASP A 256 9.41 2.44 -11.93
N SER A 257 9.17 3.54 -12.65
CA SER A 257 8.43 3.53 -13.92
C SER A 257 9.19 2.75 -15.01
N GLY A 258 10.50 2.98 -15.12
CA GLY A 258 11.33 2.36 -16.13
C GLY A 258 11.41 0.84 -16.02
N TRP A 259 11.63 0.32 -14.83
CA TRP A 259 11.68 -1.11 -14.61
C TRP A 259 10.30 -1.78 -14.68
N LEU A 260 9.24 -1.08 -14.24
CA LEU A 260 7.86 -1.56 -14.37
C LEU A 260 7.51 -1.79 -15.85
N ASN A 261 7.82 -0.82 -16.72
CA ASN A 261 7.59 -0.93 -18.17
C ASN A 261 8.42 -2.04 -18.84
N LYS A 262 9.57 -2.38 -18.25
CA LYS A 262 10.40 -3.52 -18.71
C LYS A 262 9.87 -4.89 -18.24
N GLY A 263 8.79 -4.93 -17.44
CA GLY A 263 8.15 -6.15 -16.95
C GLY A 263 8.70 -6.69 -15.64
N TYR A 264 9.33 -5.84 -14.82
CA TYR A 264 9.74 -6.17 -13.46
C TYR A 264 8.73 -5.63 -12.44
N ILE A 265 8.55 -6.35 -11.35
CA ILE A 265 7.91 -5.83 -10.16
C ILE A 265 8.90 -4.84 -9.53
N THR A 266 8.45 -3.63 -9.22
CA THR A 266 9.31 -2.62 -8.61
C THR A 266 8.97 -2.41 -7.14
N TYR A 267 10.00 -2.31 -6.32
CA TYR A 267 9.97 -1.97 -4.91
C TYR A 267 10.67 -0.63 -4.73
N SER A 268 9.94 0.39 -4.30
CA SER A 268 10.52 1.63 -3.80
C SER A 268 10.17 1.83 -2.33
N LEU A 269 11.07 2.46 -1.59
CA LEU A 269 10.92 2.66 -0.16
C LEU A 269 10.55 4.10 0.13
N PHE A 270 9.71 4.32 1.14
CA PHE A 270 9.34 5.66 1.59
C PHE A 270 9.27 5.71 3.11
N ASP A 271 9.49 6.89 3.68
CA ASP A 271 9.38 7.17 5.11
C ASP A 271 8.21 8.11 5.46
N GLY A 272 7.49 8.56 4.44
CA GLY A 272 6.39 9.51 4.57
C GLY A 272 6.85 10.93 4.94
N ALA A 273 8.16 11.22 4.94
CA ALA A 273 8.70 12.54 5.20
C ALA A 273 8.83 13.35 3.91
N MET A 274 8.62 14.67 4.04
CA MET A 274 8.90 15.64 2.98
C MET A 274 10.13 16.45 3.37
N ASN A 275 11.26 15.79 3.53
CA ASN A 275 12.54 16.42 3.85
C ASN A 275 13.61 16.01 2.83
N ALA A 276 14.55 16.89 2.61
CA ALA A 276 15.63 16.71 1.68
C ALA A 276 16.96 17.13 2.31
N PRO A 277 17.41 16.45 3.39
CA PRO A 277 18.59 16.84 4.16
C PRO A 277 19.88 16.85 3.32
N GLN A 278 19.91 16.11 2.21
CA GLN A 278 21.04 16.08 1.28
C GLN A 278 21.34 17.45 0.64
N PHE A 279 20.38 18.37 0.62
CA PHE A 279 20.56 19.71 0.07
C PHE A 279 20.88 20.77 1.13
N GLN A 280 20.90 20.42 2.42
CA GLN A 280 21.05 21.38 3.52
C GLN A 280 22.30 22.27 3.35
N ALA A 281 23.47 21.69 3.10
CA ALA A 281 24.71 22.43 2.96
C ALA A 281 24.68 23.48 1.83
N GLN A 282 24.03 23.13 0.71
CA GLN A 282 23.86 24.06 -0.42
C GLN A 282 22.96 25.24 -0.04
N TYR A 283 21.89 25.00 0.69
CA TYR A 283 20.99 26.06 1.17
C TYR A 283 21.66 26.94 2.25
N GLU A 284 22.46 26.35 3.14
CA GLU A 284 23.25 27.11 4.12
C GLU A 284 24.23 28.05 3.42
N GLU A 285 24.93 27.60 2.37
CA GLU A 285 25.81 28.44 1.55
C GLU A 285 25.04 29.56 0.85
N LEU A 286 23.93 29.25 0.17
CA LEU A 286 23.11 30.22 -0.57
C LEU A 286 22.46 31.29 0.32
N LEU A 287 22.15 30.95 1.58
CA LEU A 287 21.44 31.84 2.51
C LEU A 287 22.35 32.44 3.57
N SER A 288 23.65 32.12 3.57
CA SER A 288 24.64 32.78 4.43
C SER A 288 24.78 34.27 4.04
N LYS A 289 24.69 35.17 5.04
CA LYS A 289 24.80 36.60 4.83
C LYS A 289 26.27 37.02 4.85
#